data_64701da6bdb85e7f2c638467e9244668
#
_entry.id   64701da6bdb85e7f2c638467e9244668
#
_cell.length_a   1.000
_cell.length_b   1.000
_cell.length_c   1.000
_cell.angle_alpha   90.00
_cell.angle_beta   90.00
_cell.angle_gamma   90.00
#
_symmetry.space_group_name_H-M   'P 1'
#
loop_
_entity.id
_entity.type
_entity.pdbx_description
1 polymer ?
#
loop_
_entity_poly.entity_id
_entity_poly.type
_entity_poly.pdbx_seq_one_letter_code
_entity_poly.pdbx_strand_id
1 'polypeptide(L)'
;MYDFFWWVAIFLLILQPKTRNMIQQLHGYWPRIGEGTFVAETAAVIGDVVIGRESSVWYSAVIRGDVNRIRIGDRVSIQDCTCLHCAEGEAYIEIGNDVTVGHNVCLHGCRIADNVLIGMGATVLDNVHIASGSVVAAGALVLGGTQIGPGELWGGVPARLIKKLDQEAIDRIITPLPQHYQYWAAEYLKEQAASAPDLSLD
;
A
#
# COMPACT_ATOMS: atom_id res chain seq x y z
N MET A 1 10.28 27.40 -43.30
CA MET A 1 9.63 27.98 -42.09
C MET A 1 8.62 27.01 -41.43
N TYR A 2 8.33 25.83 -42.01
CA TYR A 2 7.40 24.85 -41.46
C TYR A 2 8.06 23.80 -40.56
N ASP A 3 9.38 23.58 -40.67
CA ASP A 3 10.07 22.50 -39.90
C ASP A 3 10.29 22.83 -38.42
N PHE A 4 10.40 24.10 -38.06
CA PHE A 4 10.65 24.50 -36.66
C PHE A 4 9.43 24.22 -35.77
N PHE A 5 8.22 24.47 -36.24
CA PHE A 5 6.99 24.21 -35.49
C PHE A 5 6.74 22.71 -35.29
N TRP A 6 7.09 21.87 -36.26
CA TRP A 6 7.00 20.42 -36.15
C TRP A 6 7.98 19.87 -35.10
N TRP A 7 9.19 20.36 -35.09
CA TRP A 7 10.18 19.97 -34.05
C TRP A 7 9.78 20.43 -32.66
N VAL A 8 9.22 21.60 -32.49
CA VAL A 8 8.70 22.10 -31.22
C VAL A 8 7.48 21.26 -30.77
N ALA A 9 6.57 20.93 -31.66
CA ALA A 9 5.42 20.09 -31.34
C ALA A 9 5.82 18.66 -30.96
N ILE A 10 6.78 18.05 -31.65
CA ILE A 10 7.34 16.73 -31.31
C ILE A 10 8.10 16.81 -29.97
N PHE A 11 8.87 17.86 -29.74
CA PHE A 11 9.60 18.07 -28.49
C PHE A 11 8.66 18.26 -27.30
N LEU A 12 7.58 19.02 -27.46
CA LEU A 12 6.53 19.16 -26.44
C LEU A 12 5.75 17.87 -26.21
N LEU A 13 5.53 17.05 -27.25
CA LEU A 13 4.89 15.74 -27.14
C LEU A 13 5.77 14.71 -26.39
N ILE A 14 7.11 14.83 -26.55
CA ILE A 14 8.09 13.98 -25.86
C ILE A 14 8.29 14.44 -24.39
N LEU A 15 8.11 15.74 -24.12
CA LEU A 15 8.24 16.34 -22.79
C LEU A 15 6.97 16.25 -21.95
N GLN A 16 5.86 15.75 -22.47
CA GLN A 16 4.73 15.43 -21.61
C GLN A 16 5.17 14.30 -20.65
N PRO A 17 5.30 14.57 -19.35
CA PRO A 17 5.52 13.50 -18.41
C PRO A 17 4.28 12.61 -18.49
N LYS A 18 4.44 11.43 -19.10
CA LYS A 18 3.48 10.36 -18.88
C LYS A 18 3.66 9.94 -17.42
N THR A 19 3.04 10.69 -16.51
CA THR A 19 2.82 10.25 -15.14
C THR A 19 1.86 9.07 -15.21
N ARG A 20 2.40 7.92 -15.56
CA ARG A 20 1.71 6.64 -15.39
C ARG A 20 2.18 6.07 -14.08
N ASN A 21 1.26 5.73 -13.20
CA ASN A 21 1.48 4.81 -12.10
C ASN A 21 2.44 3.73 -12.62
N MET A 22 3.48 3.41 -11.88
CA MET A 22 4.44 2.42 -12.29
C MET A 22 3.86 1.01 -12.04
N ILE A 23 2.80 0.66 -12.82
CA ILE A 23 2.20 -0.67 -12.82
C ILE A 23 2.92 -1.46 -13.90
N GLN A 24 3.70 -2.46 -13.48
CA GLN A 24 4.62 -3.15 -14.37
C GLN A 24 4.44 -4.65 -14.34
N GLN A 25 4.36 -5.24 -15.53
CA GLN A 25 4.47 -6.69 -15.69
C GLN A 25 5.87 -7.19 -15.35
N LEU A 26 5.94 -8.34 -14.67
CA LEU A 26 7.19 -9.07 -14.49
C LEU A 26 6.93 -10.58 -14.50
N HIS A 27 7.81 -11.34 -15.14
CA HIS A 27 7.71 -12.81 -15.29
C HIS A 27 6.34 -13.30 -15.82
N GLY A 28 5.69 -12.51 -16.69
CA GLY A 28 4.37 -12.83 -17.24
C GLY A 28 3.18 -12.42 -16.37
N TYR A 29 3.39 -11.95 -15.15
CA TYR A 29 2.35 -11.51 -14.23
C TYR A 29 2.12 -10.01 -14.33
N TRP A 30 0.89 -9.60 -14.61
CA TRP A 30 0.42 -8.23 -14.46
C TRP A 30 -0.25 -8.04 -13.09
N PRO A 31 0.02 -6.94 -12.39
CA PRO A 31 -0.77 -6.58 -11.22
C PRO A 31 -2.26 -6.51 -11.54
N ARG A 32 -3.09 -7.04 -10.67
CA ARG A 32 -4.56 -6.97 -10.75
C ARG A 32 -5.07 -6.08 -9.63
N ILE A 33 -5.80 -5.04 -9.99
CA ILE A 33 -6.26 -4.00 -9.07
C ILE A 33 -7.79 -3.97 -9.12
N GLY A 34 -8.42 -4.07 -7.96
CA GLY A 34 -9.87 -4.08 -7.80
C GLY A 34 -10.49 -2.72 -8.09
N GLU A 35 -11.77 -2.75 -8.39
CA GLU A 35 -12.58 -1.57 -8.69
C GLU A 35 -12.58 -0.58 -7.52
N GLY A 36 -12.57 0.73 -7.80
CA GLY A 36 -12.56 1.78 -6.79
C GLY A 36 -11.25 1.94 -6.03
N THR A 37 -10.21 1.19 -6.40
CA THR A 37 -8.89 1.28 -5.75
C THR A 37 -8.07 2.42 -6.34
N PHE A 38 -7.63 3.33 -5.48
CA PHE A 38 -6.72 4.42 -5.82
C PHE A 38 -5.27 3.94 -5.83
N VAL A 39 -4.53 4.27 -6.87
CA VAL A 39 -3.08 4.09 -6.94
C VAL A 39 -2.45 5.42 -7.33
N ALA A 40 -1.65 5.99 -6.43
CA ALA A 40 -0.97 7.26 -6.66
C ALA A 40 -0.01 7.17 -7.85
N GLU A 41 0.20 8.26 -8.56
CA GLU A 41 1.02 8.31 -9.77
C GLU A 41 2.49 7.91 -9.55
N THR A 42 3.03 8.13 -8.35
CA THR A 42 4.39 7.77 -7.97
C THR A 42 4.51 6.42 -7.26
N ALA A 43 3.39 5.72 -7.06
CA ALA A 43 3.39 4.38 -6.50
C ALA A 43 3.82 3.35 -7.55
N ALA A 44 4.60 2.34 -7.13
CA ALA A 44 5.02 1.24 -7.98
C ALA A 44 4.35 -0.07 -7.57
N VAL A 45 3.68 -0.74 -8.52
CA VAL A 45 3.06 -2.06 -8.32
C VAL A 45 3.58 -3.00 -9.40
N ILE A 46 4.33 -4.03 -9.03
CA ILE A 46 5.15 -4.82 -9.95
C ILE A 46 4.92 -6.31 -9.76
N GLY A 47 4.69 -7.04 -10.85
CA GLY A 47 4.67 -8.51 -10.88
C GLY A 47 3.39 -9.15 -10.34
N ASP A 48 3.52 -10.29 -9.62
CA ASP A 48 2.38 -11.07 -9.09
C ASP A 48 1.74 -10.42 -7.86
N VAL A 49 1.03 -9.34 -8.10
CA VAL A 49 0.30 -8.57 -7.09
C VAL A 49 -1.19 -8.58 -7.38
N VAL A 50 -2.00 -8.81 -6.36
CA VAL A 50 -3.45 -8.61 -6.41
C VAL A 50 -3.84 -7.68 -5.29
N ILE A 51 -4.58 -6.63 -5.61
CA ILE A 51 -5.14 -5.65 -4.67
C ILE A 51 -6.66 -5.68 -4.82
N GLY A 52 -7.36 -5.80 -3.70
CA GLY A 52 -8.82 -5.82 -3.65
C GLY A 52 -9.46 -4.49 -4.00
N ARG A 53 -10.77 -4.40 -3.76
CA ARG A 53 -11.58 -3.22 -4.10
C ARG A 53 -11.45 -2.12 -3.05
N GLU A 54 -11.73 -0.88 -3.46
CA GLU A 54 -11.86 0.27 -2.57
C GLU A 54 -10.63 0.46 -1.66
N SER A 55 -9.47 -0.03 -2.11
CA SER A 55 -8.19 0.10 -1.43
C SER A 55 -7.45 1.35 -1.89
N SER A 56 -6.33 1.67 -1.26
CA SER A 56 -5.51 2.82 -1.66
C SER A 56 -4.02 2.54 -1.52
N VAL A 57 -3.27 2.89 -2.56
CA VAL A 57 -1.80 2.83 -2.58
C VAL A 57 -1.28 4.24 -2.78
N TRP A 58 -0.68 4.78 -1.75
CA TRP A 58 -0.32 6.20 -1.69
C TRP A 58 1.06 6.47 -2.29
N TYR A 59 1.46 7.74 -2.28
CA TYR A 59 2.63 8.23 -3.00
C TYR A 59 3.92 7.55 -2.57
N SER A 60 4.74 7.18 -3.57
CA SER A 60 6.04 6.52 -3.40
C SER A 60 5.99 5.15 -2.67
N ALA A 61 4.80 4.56 -2.50
CA ALA A 61 4.70 3.19 -2.02
C ALA A 61 5.17 2.22 -3.11
N VAL A 62 5.85 1.14 -2.69
CA VAL A 62 6.36 0.10 -3.59
C VAL A 62 5.80 -1.26 -3.18
N ILE A 63 5.07 -1.90 -4.09
CA ILE A 63 4.53 -3.26 -3.92
C ILE A 63 5.15 -4.14 -5.00
N ARG A 64 6.13 -4.96 -4.62
CA ARG A 64 6.95 -5.71 -5.58
C ARG A 64 6.82 -7.21 -5.39
N GLY A 65 5.96 -7.82 -6.22
CA GLY A 65 5.73 -9.27 -6.30
C GLY A 65 6.56 -9.94 -7.40
N ASP A 66 7.88 -9.76 -7.36
CA ASP A 66 8.84 -10.30 -8.33
C ASP A 66 9.41 -11.65 -7.92
N VAL A 67 9.56 -11.88 -6.63
CA VAL A 67 10.11 -13.11 -6.05
C VAL A 67 9.00 -14.04 -5.60
N ASN A 68 7.94 -13.49 -5.00
CA ASN A 68 6.79 -14.24 -4.53
C ASN A 68 5.51 -13.40 -4.63
N ARG A 69 4.35 -14.04 -4.47
CA ARG A 69 3.04 -13.39 -4.59
C ARG A 69 2.74 -12.43 -3.46
N ILE A 70 2.03 -11.35 -3.79
CA ILE A 70 1.44 -10.42 -2.82
C ILE A 70 -0.07 -10.36 -3.04
N ARG A 71 -0.84 -10.57 -1.98
CA ARG A 71 -2.29 -10.55 -2.00
C ARG A 71 -2.79 -9.57 -0.95
N ILE A 72 -3.56 -8.58 -1.37
CA ILE A 72 -4.10 -7.51 -0.55
C ILE A 72 -5.61 -7.53 -0.72
N GLY A 73 -6.33 -7.54 0.40
CA GLY A 73 -7.78 -7.57 0.44
C GLY A 73 -8.46 -6.25 0.07
N ASP A 74 -9.73 -6.14 0.41
CA ASP A 74 -10.56 -4.97 0.14
C ASP A 74 -10.38 -3.90 1.24
N ARG A 75 -10.55 -2.61 0.89
CA ARG A 75 -10.50 -1.47 1.82
C ARG A 75 -9.21 -1.37 2.63
N VAL A 76 -8.09 -1.74 1.99
CA VAL A 76 -6.76 -1.66 2.57
C VAL A 76 -6.10 -0.35 2.17
N SER A 77 -5.48 0.34 3.12
CA SER A 77 -4.66 1.53 2.85
C SER A 77 -3.18 1.21 3.01
N ILE A 78 -2.41 1.35 1.93
CA ILE A 78 -0.95 1.25 1.92
C ILE A 78 -0.40 2.67 1.76
N GLN A 79 0.10 3.24 2.86
CA GLN A 79 0.44 4.66 2.91
C GLN A 79 1.80 4.99 2.32
N ASP A 80 2.09 6.28 2.23
CA ASP A 80 3.24 6.82 1.51
C ASP A 80 4.56 6.19 1.93
N CYS A 81 5.45 5.98 0.96
CA CYS A 81 6.80 5.43 1.16
C CYS A 81 6.84 4.01 1.76
N THR A 82 5.72 3.30 1.82
CA THR A 82 5.64 1.94 2.35
C THR A 82 6.16 0.94 1.33
N CYS A 83 6.95 -0.04 1.78
CA CYS A 83 7.52 -1.08 0.94
C CYS A 83 6.97 -2.47 1.32
N LEU A 84 6.41 -3.17 0.33
CA LEU A 84 5.97 -4.56 0.42
C LEU A 84 6.83 -5.42 -0.50
N HIS A 85 7.52 -6.40 0.07
CA HIS A 85 8.34 -7.35 -0.68
C HIS A 85 8.34 -8.73 -0.02
N CYS A 86 8.79 -9.75 -0.74
CA CYS A 86 8.82 -11.13 -0.29
C CYS A 86 10.19 -11.74 -0.48
N ALA A 87 10.51 -12.77 0.32
CA ALA A 87 11.63 -13.66 0.06
C ALA A 87 11.21 -14.85 -0.84
N GLU A 88 12.19 -15.60 -1.33
CA GLU A 88 11.94 -16.87 -1.98
C GLU A 88 11.34 -17.92 -1.02
N GLY A 89 10.62 -18.89 -1.58
CA GLY A 89 10.06 -19.99 -0.82
C GLY A 89 8.68 -19.66 -0.20
N GLU A 90 8.53 -19.84 1.12
CA GLU A 90 7.23 -19.75 1.79
C GLU A 90 6.85 -18.34 2.28
N ALA A 91 7.77 -17.38 2.20
CA ALA A 91 7.58 -16.03 2.72
C ALA A 91 6.87 -15.12 1.69
N TYR A 92 5.57 -15.31 1.52
CA TYR A 92 4.71 -14.42 0.72
C TYR A 92 3.95 -13.41 1.59
N ILE A 93 3.38 -12.37 0.97
CA ILE A 93 2.53 -11.41 1.69
C ILE A 93 1.06 -11.72 1.43
N GLU A 94 0.29 -11.77 2.51
CA GLU A 94 -1.16 -11.81 2.49
C GLU A 94 -1.70 -10.80 3.51
N ILE A 95 -2.53 -9.87 3.05
CA ILE A 95 -3.18 -8.84 3.86
C ILE A 95 -4.69 -8.99 3.68
N GLY A 96 -5.40 -9.16 4.78
CA GLY A 96 -6.85 -9.25 4.79
C GLY A 96 -7.54 -7.92 4.46
N ASN A 97 -8.81 -7.83 4.82
CA ASN A 97 -9.63 -6.65 4.57
C ASN A 97 -9.52 -5.62 5.71
N ASP A 98 -9.87 -4.37 5.42
CA ASP A 98 -9.95 -3.31 6.44
C ASP A 98 -8.63 -3.09 7.21
N VAL A 99 -7.49 -3.24 6.53
CA VAL A 99 -6.16 -3.07 7.10
C VAL A 99 -5.60 -1.70 6.76
N THR A 100 -5.02 -1.03 7.75
CA THR A 100 -4.28 0.21 7.55
C THR A 100 -2.80 -0.02 7.78
N VAL A 101 -1.99 0.18 6.74
CA VAL A 101 -0.53 0.15 6.80
C VAL A 101 -0.02 1.59 6.71
N GLY A 102 0.53 2.07 7.81
CA GLY A 102 0.97 3.46 7.98
C GLY A 102 2.14 3.84 7.07
N HIS A 103 2.46 5.14 7.04
CA HIS A 103 3.56 5.67 6.23
C HIS A 103 4.91 5.03 6.57
N ASN A 104 5.75 4.86 5.56
CA ASN A 104 7.13 4.36 5.71
C ASN A 104 7.25 3.01 6.44
N VAL A 105 6.27 2.12 6.25
CA VAL A 105 6.30 0.76 6.79
C VAL A 105 7.07 -0.16 5.86
N CYS A 106 7.78 -1.14 6.41
CA CYS A 106 8.36 -2.25 5.65
C CYS A 106 7.65 -3.55 6.02
N LEU A 107 6.96 -4.16 5.06
CA LEU A 107 6.38 -5.50 5.20
C LEU A 107 7.17 -6.47 4.34
N HIS A 108 7.70 -7.52 4.95
CA HIS A 108 8.45 -8.53 4.25
C HIS A 108 7.93 -9.93 4.60
N GLY A 109 7.35 -10.64 3.62
CA GLY A 109 6.93 -12.04 3.74
C GLY A 109 5.98 -12.37 4.90
N CYS A 110 5.02 -11.51 5.24
CA CYS A 110 4.15 -11.64 6.41
C CYS A 110 2.68 -11.85 6.05
N ARG A 111 1.88 -12.33 7.01
CA ARG A 111 0.44 -12.52 6.89
C ARG A 111 -0.29 -11.68 7.92
N ILE A 112 -1.21 -10.86 7.47
CA ILE A 112 -1.97 -9.91 8.26
C ILE A 112 -3.45 -10.19 8.05
N ALA A 113 -4.16 -10.50 9.11
CA ALA A 113 -5.60 -10.75 9.06
C ALA A 113 -6.40 -9.44 8.91
N ASP A 114 -7.73 -9.55 8.90
CA ASP A 114 -8.63 -8.39 8.77
C ASP A 114 -8.56 -7.44 9.97
N ASN A 115 -8.87 -6.16 9.74
CA ASN A 115 -9.03 -5.16 10.78
C ASN A 115 -7.77 -4.99 11.65
N VAL A 116 -6.63 -4.75 11.00
CA VAL A 116 -5.31 -4.56 11.65
C VAL A 116 -4.77 -3.17 11.34
N LEU A 117 -4.08 -2.58 12.32
CA LEU A 117 -3.31 -1.35 12.15
C LEU A 117 -1.82 -1.64 12.28
N ILE A 118 -1.07 -1.34 11.23
CA ILE A 118 0.39 -1.29 11.26
C ILE A 118 0.82 0.18 11.34
N GLY A 119 1.40 0.56 12.47
CA GLY A 119 1.81 1.94 12.76
C GLY A 119 2.96 2.41 11.87
N MET A 120 3.04 3.71 11.64
CA MET A 120 4.05 4.36 10.80
C MET A 120 5.48 3.94 11.15
N GLY A 121 6.30 3.69 10.13
CA GLY A 121 7.71 3.33 10.30
C GLY A 121 7.96 1.95 10.91
N ALA A 122 6.94 1.12 11.10
CA ALA A 122 7.13 -0.24 11.60
C ALA A 122 7.80 -1.14 10.55
N THR A 123 8.56 -2.13 11.02
CA THR A 123 9.15 -3.18 10.18
C THR A 123 8.61 -4.54 10.63
N VAL A 124 8.02 -5.29 9.71
CA VAL A 124 7.47 -6.62 9.94
C VAL A 124 8.19 -7.61 9.04
N LEU A 125 8.88 -8.58 9.63
CA LEU A 125 9.75 -9.50 8.91
C LEU A 125 9.03 -10.80 8.50
N ASP A 126 9.79 -11.69 7.83
CA ASP A 126 9.27 -12.93 7.24
C ASP A 126 8.55 -13.83 8.24
N ASN A 127 7.50 -14.48 7.74
CA ASN A 127 6.72 -15.47 8.48
C ASN A 127 6.08 -14.92 9.78
N VAL A 128 5.95 -13.60 9.90
CA VAL A 128 5.12 -12.99 10.94
C VAL A 128 3.66 -13.20 10.60
N HIS A 129 2.87 -13.57 11.61
CA HIS A 129 1.41 -13.65 11.50
C HIS A 129 0.77 -12.67 12.48
N ILE A 130 -0.12 -11.82 12.00
CA ILE A 130 -0.82 -10.82 12.80
C ILE A 130 -2.33 -11.11 12.72
N ALA A 131 -2.91 -11.49 13.84
CA ALA A 131 -4.34 -11.80 13.92
C ALA A 131 -5.21 -10.54 13.98
N SER A 132 -6.50 -10.70 13.69
CA SER A 132 -7.47 -9.61 13.57
C SER A 132 -7.58 -8.75 14.83
N GLY A 133 -7.91 -7.48 14.66
CA GLY A 133 -8.10 -6.50 15.73
C GLY A 133 -6.80 -6.08 16.41
N SER A 134 -5.64 -6.41 15.82
CA SER A 134 -4.34 -6.15 16.43
C SER A 134 -3.71 -4.86 15.93
N VAL A 135 -2.80 -4.33 16.71
CA VAL A 135 -2.03 -3.12 16.41
C VAL A 135 -0.54 -3.40 16.56
N VAL A 136 0.23 -3.08 15.55
CA VAL A 136 1.68 -2.90 15.63
C VAL A 136 1.95 -1.42 15.78
N ALA A 137 2.57 -1.02 16.87
CA ALA A 137 2.85 0.39 17.17
C ALA A 137 3.84 1.01 16.18
N ALA A 138 3.80 2.33 16.05
CA ALA A 138 4.73 3.06 15.18
C ALA A 138 6.20 2.78 15.57
N GLY A 139 7.07 2.63 14.57
CA GLY A 139 8.49 2.35 14.73
C GLY A 139 8.84 0.97 15.32
N ALA A 140 7.88 0.06 15.45
CA ALA A 140 8.13 -1.27 15.98
C ALA A 140 8.92 -2.16 15.01
N LEU A 141 9.79 -3.02 15.53
CA LEU A 141 10.48 -4.08 14.78
C LEU A 141 9.92 -5.45 15.20
N VAL A 142 9.06 -6.03 14.36
CA VAL A 142 8.52 -7.38 14.56
C VAL A 142 9.44 -8.40 13.91
N LEU A 143 10.09 -9.21 14.73
CA LEU A 143 11.05 -10.21 14.26
C LEU A 143 10.36 -11.37 13.53
N GLY A 144 11.08 -11.99 12.61
CA GLY A 144 10.59 -13.11 11.82
C GLY A 144 10.00 -14.24 12.65
N GLY A 145 8.91 -14.85 12.17
CA GLY A 145 8.20 -15.94 12.82
C GLY A 145 7.34 -15.55 14.02
N THR A 146 7.28 -14.27 14.39
CA THR A 146 6.44 -13.80 15.50
C THR A 146 4.96 -14.04 15.20
N GLN A 147 4.23 -14.53 16.23
CA GLN A 147 2.78 -14.74 16.17
C GLN A 147 2.11 -13.69 17.08
N ILE A 148 1.41 -12.74 16.48
CA ILE A 148 0.61 -11.73 17.19
C ILE A 148 -0.83 -12.23 17.27
N GLY A 149 -1.31 -12.42 18.48
CA GLY A 149 -2.66 -12.93 18.76
C GLY A 149 -3.74 -11.87 18.52
N PRO A 150 -5.03 -12.28 18.50
CA PRO A 150 -6.13 -11.37 18.20
C PRO A 150 -6.26 -10.29 19.29
N GLY A 151 -6.50 -9.05 18.85
CA GLY A 151 -6.67 -7.90 19.73
C GLY A 151 -5.42 -7.54 20.52
N GLU A 152 -4.23 -7.78 20.01
CA GLU A 152 -2.98 -7.48 20.72
C GLU A 152 -2.33 -6.20 20.20
N LEU A 153 -1.84 -5.36 21.11
CA LEU A 153 -0.96 -4.23 20.83
C LEU A 153 0.49 -4.65 21.07
N TRP A 154 1.30 -4.62 20.04
CA TRP A 154 2.73 -4.89 20.08
C TRP A 154 3.54 -3.65 19.72
N GLY A 155 4.70 -3.47 20.36
CA GLY A 155 5.58 -2.32 20.07
C GLY A 155 6.98 -2.49 20.62
N GLY A 156 7.87 -1.57 20.22
CA GLY A 156 9.29 -1.55 20.60
C GLY A 156 10.22 -2.20 19.58
N VAL A 157 11.53 -2.18 19.88
CA VAL A 157 12.62 -2.73 19.06
C VAL A 157 13.52 -3.60 19.95
N PRO A 158 13.39 -4.95 19.87
CA PRO A 158 12.37 -5.68 19.13
C PRO A 158 10.99 -5.57 19.77
N ALA A 159 9.94 -5.72 18.94
CA ALA A 159 8.55 -5.61 19.40
C ALA A 159 8.19 -6.70 20.44
N ARG A 160 7.38 -6.29 21.42
CA ARG A 160 6.83 -7.16 22.45
C ARG A 160 5.36 -6.84 22.68
N LEU A 161 4.62 -7.79 23.21
CA LEU A 161 3.25 -7.56 23.65
C LEU A 161 3.23 -6.47 24.73
N ILE A 162 2.48 -5.40 24.47
CA ILE A 162 2.25 -4.30 25.43
C ILE A 162 0.99 -4.58 26.24
N LYS A 163 -0.12 -4.87 25.54
CA LYS A 163 -1.40 -5.19 26.19
C LYS A 163 -2.37 -5.84 25.20
N LYS A 164 -3.45 -6.41 25.71
CA LYS A 164 -4.65 -6.73 24.93
C LYS A 164 -5.54 -5.50 24.81
N LEU A 165 -6.17 -5.38 23.66
CA LEU A 165 -7.18 -4.37 23.35
C LEU A 165 -8.57 -4.97 23.60
N ASP A 166 -9.45 -4.23 24.24
CA ASP A 166 -10.86 -4.52 24.27
C ASP A 166 -11.56 -4.03 23.00
N GLN A 167 -12.80 -4.41 22.81
CA GLN A 167 -13.56 -4.06 21.61
C GLN A 167 -13.70 -2.53 21.45
N GLU A 168 -13.89 -1.81 22.56
CA GLU A 168 -13.98 -0.35 22.54
C GLU A 168 -12.69 0.31 22.01
N ALA A 169 -11.53 -0.20 22.41
CA ALA A 169 -10.24 0.28 21.93
C ALA A 169 -10.05 -0.03 20.43
N ILE A 170 -10.45 -1.23 19.98
CA ILE A 170 -10.41 -1.62 18.56
C ILE A 170 -11.30 -0.69 17.74
N ASP A 171 -12.56 -0.48 18.14
CA ASP A 171 -13.54 0.37 17.46
C ASP A 171 -13.09 1.84 17.41
N ARG A 172 -12.35 2.30 18.40
CA ARG A 172 -11.82 3.67 18.42
C ARG A 172 -10.55 3.84 17.59
N ILE A 173 -9.64 2.86 17.57
CA ILE A 173 -8.28 3.01 17.03
C ILE A 173 -8.19 2.48 15.60
N ILE A 174 -8.83 1.36 15.28
CA ILE A 174 -8.65 0.65 14.00
C ILE A 174 -9.83 0.89 13.07
N THR A 175 -11.03 0.60 13.54
CA THR A 175 -12.25 0.54 12.71
C THR A 175 -12.54 1.82 11.87
N PRO A 176 -12.26 3.05 12.32
CA PRO A 176 -12.52 4.25 11.52
C PRO A 176 -11.52 4.48 10.38
N LEU A 177 -10.33 3.88 10.47
CA LEU A 177 -9.23 4.21 9.53
C LEU A 177 -9.51 3.78 8.10
N PRO A 178 -10.00 2.56 7.80
CA PRO A 178 -10.32 2.17 6.44
C PRO A 178 -11.32 3.12 5.78
N GLN A 179 -12.41 3.49 6.47
CA GLN A 179 -13.42 4.41 5.95
C GLN A 179 -12.83 5.80 5.67
N HIS A 180 -11.96 6.30 6.54
CA HIS A 180 -11.27 7.57 6.34
C HIS A 180 -10.42 7.55 5.06
N TYR A 181 -9.64 6.49 4.83
CA TYR A 181 -8.82 6.37 3.63
C TYR A 181 -9.61 6.06 2.37
N GLN A 182 -10.74 5.35 2.46
CA GLN A 182 -11.69 5.20 1.33
C GLN A 182 -12.23 6.56 0.89
N TYR A 183 -12.62 7.43 1.84
CA TYR A 183 -13.08 8.78 1.52
C TYR A 183 -12.03 9.56 0.73
N TRP A 184 -10.80 9.63 1.24
CA TRP A 184 -9.72 10.34 0.55
C TRP A 184 -9.36 9.72 -0.80
N ALA A 185 -9.30 8.40 -0.89
CA ALA A 185 -9.05 7.70 -2.15
C ALA A 185 -10.09 8.08 -3.22
N ALA A 186 -11.38 8.14 -2.82
CA ALA A 186 -12.46 8.55 -3.72
C ALA A 186 -12.32 10.02 -4.17
N GLU A 187 -11.89 10.93 -3.30
CA GLU A 187 -11.63 12.32 -3.66
C GLU A 187 -10.46 12.43 -4.67
N TYR A 188 -9.35 11.73 -4.42
CA TYR A 188 -8.23 11.69 -5.36
C TYR A 188 -8.61 11.09 -6.72
N LEU A 189 -9.43 10.04 -6.76
CA LEU A 189 -9.92 9.45 -8.01
C LEU A 189 -10.80 10.45 -8.80
N LYS A 190 -11.63 11.25 -8.14
CA LYS A 190 -12.42 12.30 -8.78
C LYS A 190 -11.52 13.37 -9.40
N GLU A 191 -10.51 13.85 -8.67
CA GLU A 191 -9.55 14.83 -9.16
C GLU A 191 -8.73 14.29 -10.35
N GLN A 192 -8.28 13.04 -10.29
CA GLN A 192 -7.59 12.40 -11.41
C GLN A 192 -8.46 12.30 -12.67
N ALA A 193 -9.77 12.06 -12.50
CA ALA A 193 -10.72 12.02 -13.62
C ALA A 193 -11.03 13.41 -14.18
N ALA A 194 -10.95 14.46 -13.35
CA ALA A 194 -11.24 15.84 -13.72
C ALA A 194 -10.03 16.58 -14.33
N SER A 195 -8.81 16.17 -13.99
CA SER A 195 -7.60 16.89 -14.39
C SER A 195 -6.98 16.36 -15.67
N ALA A 196 -7.40 16.97 -16.83
CA ALA A 196 -6.37 17.37 -17.78
C ALA A 196 -5.91 18.76 -17.33
N PRO A 197 -4.67 18.95 -16.85
CA PRO A 197 -4.21 20.30 -16.47
C PRO A 197 -4.26 21.19 -17.72
N ASP A 198 -4.98 22.30 -17.62
CA ASP A 198 -4.80 23.41 -18.55
C ASP A 198 -3.41 24.01 -18.28
N LEU A 199 -2.43 23.53 -19.04
CA LEU A 199 -1.05 24.03 -18.99
C LEU A 199 -0.87 25.21 -19.97
N SER A 200 -1.93 25.94 -20.30
CA SER A 200 -1.80 27.19 -21.03
C SER A 200 -1.03 28.17 -20.12
N LEU A 201 0.19 28.50 -20.52
CA LEU A 201 0.94 29.61 -19.97
C LEU A 201 0.28 30.90 -20.47
N ASP A 202 -0.39 31.62 -19.58
CA ASP A 202 -0.74 33.04 -19.79
C ASP A 202 0.52 33.91 -19.85
#